data_f77ec220f88dcc6d0949b9c7cf8a6b15
#
_entry.id   f77ec220f88dcc6d0949b9c7cf8a6b15
#
_cell.length_a   1.000
_cell.length_b   1.000
_cell.length_c   1.000
_cell.angle_alpha   90.00
_cell.angle_beta   90.00
_cell.angle_gamma   90.00
#
_symmetry.space_group_name_H-M   'P 1'
#
loop_
_entity.id
_entity.type
_entity.pdbx_description
1 polymer ?
#
loop_
_entity_poly.entity_id
_entity_poly.type
_entity_poly.pdbx_seq_one_letter_code
_entity_poly.pdbx_strand_id
1 'polypeptide(L)'
;MKIFDKKLLFSLCGIILLFLLIFTFYNNNKLQYTSGSALSNKKIGWGIKREKEHKRPDVGKENAELMEQYDGMYIGNADKKNVYLTFDEGYEAGYTEKMLDVLKENNVKATFFITGHYLNTNEELVKRMINEGHIVGNHTPKFLMSGINIGEI
;
A
#
# COMPACT_ATOMS: atom_id res chain seq x y z
N MET A 1 -59.07 -26.88 14.03
CA MET A 1 -57.59 -26.78 14.10
C MET A 1 -57.10 -26.59 12.69
N LYS A 2 -56.74 -25.34 12.27
CA LYS A 2 -56.33 -25.04 10.89
C LYS A 2 -54.97 -25.77 10.61
N ILE A 3 -55.03 -26.65 9.62
CA ILE A 3 -53.80 -27.32 9.08
C ILE A 3 -52.94 -26.22 8.47
N PHE A 4 -51.84 -25.90 9.10
CA PHE A 4 -50.86 -24.98 8.54
C PHE A 4 -50.39 -25.53 7.18
N ASP A 5 -50.52 -24.72 6.12
CA ASP A 5 -50.14 -25.12 4.78
C ASP A 5 -48.62 -25.40 4.75
N LYS A 6 -48.25 -26.66 4.56
CA LYS A 6 -46.85 -27.11 4.54
C LYS A 6 -46.03 -26.33 3.51
N LYS A 7 -46.64 -25.93 2.40
CA LYS A 7 -45.97 -25.12 1.35
C LYS A 7 -45.63 -23.74 1.89
N LEU A 8 -46.49 -23.10 2.67
CA LEU A 8 -46.23 -21.81 3.30
C LEU A 8 -45.09 -21.91 4.32
N LEU A 9 -45.05 -22.99 5.10
CA LEU A 9 -44.00 -23.24 6.08
C LEU A 9 -42.62 -23.43 5.37
N PHE A 10 -42.56 -24.23 4.30
CA PHE A 10 -41.33 -24.41 3.53
C PHE A 10 -40.85 -23.12 2.87
N SER A 11 -41.77 -22.29 2.35
CA SER A 11 -41.43 -20.98 1.79
C SER A 11 -40.86 -20.04 2.84
N LEU A 12 -41.46 -20.02 4.04
CA LEU A 12 -40.98 -19.19 5.16
C LEU A 12 -39.58 -19.62 5.64
N CYS A 13 -39.34 -20.94 5.75
CA CYS A 13 -38.04 -21.48 6.10
C CYS A 13 -36.96 -21.12 5.05
N GLY A 14 -37.33 -21.18 3.77
CA GLY A 14 -36.42 -20.78 2.67
C GLY A 14 -36.01 -19.31 2.74
N ILE A 15 -36.96 -18.42 3.02
CA ILE A 15 -36.71 -16.99 3.18
C ILE A 15 -35.81 -16.71 4.38
N ILE A 16 -36.06 -17.37 5.52
CA ILE A 16 -35.24 -17.23 6.74
C ILE A 16 -33.79 -17.71 6.46
N LEU A 17 -33.63 -18.83 5.76
CA LEU A 17 -32.31 -19.36 5.43
C LEU A 17 -31.54 -18.43 4.51
N LEU A 18 -32.23 -17.84 3.53
CA LEU A 18 -31.64 -16.83 2.63
C LEU A 18 -31.20 -15.57 3.40
N PHE A 19 -32.02 -15.09 4.34
CA PHE A 19 -31.66 -13.96 5.21
C PHE A 19 -30.44 -14.29 6.08
N LEU A 20 -30.34 -15.48 6.64
CA LEU A 20 -29.19 -15.93 7.42
C LEU A 20 -27.93 -16.02 6.56
N LEU A 21 -28.01 -16.51 5.33
CA LEU A 21 -26.89 -16.54 4.40
C LEU A 21 -26.41 -15.13 4.01
N ILE A 22 -27.35 -14.23 3.72
CA ILE A 22 -27.01 -12.82 3.39
C ILE A 22 -26.41 -12.14 4.63
N PHE A 23 -26.95 -12.39 5.83
CA PHE A 23 -26.44 -11.83 7.08
C PHE A 23 -25.03 -12.33 7.41
N THR A 24 -24.77 -13.64 7.23
CA THR A 24 -23.42 -14.20 7.44
C THR A 24 -22.43 -13.69 6.40
N PHE A 25 -22.84 -13.59 5.13
CA PHE A 25 -22.02 -13.00 4.07
C PHE A 25 -21.71 -11.53 4.34
N TYR A 26 -22.72 -10.76 4.77
CA TYR A 26 -22.54 -9.35 5.11
C TYR A 26 -21.62 -9.17 6.34
N ASN A 27 -21.74 -10.00 7.37
CA ASN A 27 -20.88 -9.94 8.54
C ASN A 27 -19.45 -10.43 8.27
N ASN A 28 -19.25 -11.42 7.39
CA ASN A 28 -17.92 -11.88 6.99
C ASN A 28 -17.21 -10.89 6.07
N ASN A 29 -17.97 -10.12 5.27
CA ASN A 29 -17.45 -9.04 4.41
C ASN A 29 -17.46 -7.66 5.10
N LYS A 30 -17.92 -7.56 6.34
CA LYS A 30 -17.59 -6.39 7.15
C LYS A 30 -16.08 -6.38 7.23
N LEU A 31 -15.44 -5.51 6.42
CA LEU A 31 -14.07 -5.09 6.67
C LEU A 31 -13.97 -4.92 8.18
N GLN A 32 -13.15 -5.75 8.82
CA GLN A 32 -12.72 -5.46 10.17
C GLN A 32 -12.00 -4.11 10.02
N TYR A 33 -12.75 -3.01 10.18
CA TYR A 33 -12.15 -1.84 10.78
C TYR A 33 -11.68 -2.36 12.13
N THR A 34 -10.43 -2.86 12.15
CA THR A 34 -9.71 -2.99 13.39
C THR A 34 -9.96 -1.66 14.05
N SER A 35 -10.72 -1.67 15.13
CA SER A 35 -10.80 -0.54 16.06
C SER A 35 -9.34 -0.25 16.35
N GLY A 36 -8.80 0.74 15.62
CA GLY A 36 -7.39 1.05 15.70
C GLY A 36 -7.12 1.31 17.16
N SER A 37 -6.34 0.47 17.78
CA SER A 37 -5.60 0.86 18.95
C SER A 37 -5.12 2.25 18.61
N ALA A 38 -5.57 3.28 19.34
CA ALA A 38 -5.40 4.68 18.99
C ALA A 38 -3.99 4.86 18.44
N LEU A 39 -3.88 5.13 17.12
CA LEU A 39 -2.59 5.24 16.45
C LEU A 39 -1.79 6.26 17.24
N SER A 40 -0.68 5.81 17.81
CA SER A 40 0.17 6.68 18.62
C SER A 40 0.72 7.78 17.71
N ASN A 41 0.42 9.06 18.04
CA ASN A 41 1.04 10.21 17.38
C ASN A 41 2.46 10.49 17.88
N LYS A 42 3.04 9.57 18.68
CA LYS A 42 4.42 9.67 19.12
C LYS A 42 5.33 9.64 17.89
N LYS A 43 6.17 10.68 17.77
CA LYS A 43 7.19 10.72 16.72
C LYS A 43 8.17 9.57 16.92
N ILE A 44 8.31 8.72 15.92
CA ILE A 44 9.33 7.68 15.84
C ILE A 44 10.44 8.19 14.92
N GLY A 45 11.68 8.25 15.43
CA GLY A 45 12.83 8.60 14.62
C GLY A 45 13.22 7.44 13.71
N TRP A 46 13.43 7.72 12.42
CA TRP A 46 13.95 6.74 11.49
C TRP A 46 15.44 6.99 11.25
N GLY A 47 16.23 5.94 11.25
CA GLY A 47 17.64 6.01 10.92
C GLY A 47 18.20 4.62 10.61
N ILE A 48 19.22 4.59 9.80
CA ILE A 48 19.94 3.35 9.45
C ILE A 48 21.35 3.43 10.00
N LYS A 49 21.68 2.53 10.92
CA LYS A 49 23.02 2.36 11.43
C LYS A 49 23.82 1.52 10.43
N ARG A 50 24.84 2.12 9.82
CA ARG A 50 25.76 1.43 8.93
C ARG A 50 26.72 0.59 9.77
N GLU A 51 26.81 -0.68 9.44
CA GLU A 51 27.77 -1.59 10.05
C GLU A 51 29.07 -1.70 9.22
N LYS A 52 30.17 -2.08 9.88
CA LYS A 52 31.44 -2.31 9.21
C LYS A 52 31.47 -3.70 8.54
N GLU A 53 32.47 -3.94 7.67
CA GLU A 53 32.76 -5.25 7.07
C GLU A 53 31.57 -5.84 6.29
N HIS A 54 30.84 -5.00 5.53
CA HIS A 54 29.68 -5.39 4.71
C HIS A 54 28.55 -6.10 5.49
N LYS A 55 28.51 -5.92 6.81
CA LYS A 55 27.38 -6.40 7.61
C LYS A 55 26.10 -5.63 7.25
N ARG A 56 24.98 -6.32 7.40
CA ARG A 56 23.67 -5.73 7.12
C ARG A 56 23.43 -4.49 7.99
N PRO A 57 22.86 -3.41 7.43
CA PRO A 57 22.51 -2.24 8.22
C PRO A 57 21.42 -2.57 9.25
N ASP A 58 21.40 -1.84 10.35
CA ASP A 58 20.44 -2.00 11.44
C ASP A 58 19.59 -0.72 11.59
N VAL A 59 18.30 -0.87 11.77
CA VAL A 59 17.35 0.23 12.02
C VAL A 59 16.96 0.33 13.50
N GLY A 60 17.47 -0.54 14.34
CA GLY A 60 17.09 -0.70 15.73
C GLY A 60 15.79 -1.51 15.91
N LYS A 61 15.65 -2.09 17.09
CA LYS A 61 14.59 -3.05 17.40
C LYS A 61 13.19 -2.47 17.19
N GLU A 62 12.91 -1.26 17.70
CA GLU A 62 11.59 -0.60 17.60
C GLU A 62 11.17 -0.39 16.15
N ASN A 63 12.08 0.08 15.29
CA ASN A 63 11.80 0.27 13.87
C ASN A 63 11.66 -1.06 13.11
N ALA A 64 12.46 -2.06 13.47
CA ALA A 64 12.36 -3.39 12.85
C ALA A 64 11.01 -4.06 13.15
N GLU A 65 10.54 -4.02 14.40
CA GLU A 65 9.23 -4.51 14.83
C GLU A 65 8.09 -3.76 14.12
N LEU A 66 8.22 -2.45 13.94
CA LEU A 66 7.25 -1.63 13.22
C LEU A 66 7.18 -2.03 11.73
N MET A 67 8.34 -2.25 11.09
CA MET A 67 8.38 -2.70 9.71
C MET A 67 7.72 -4.08 9.54
N GLU A 68 7.99 -5.01 10.45
CA GLU A 68 7.38 -6.34 10.44
C GLU A 68 5.86 -6.26 10.63
N GLN A 69 5.39 -5.43 11.56
CA GLN A 69 3.96 -5.24 11.84
C GLN A 69 3.16 -4.73 10.62
N TYR A 70 3.78 -3.93 9.77
CA TYR A 70 3.12 -3.27 8.62
C TYR A 70 3.64 -3.76 7.26
N ASP A 71 4.27 -4.93 7.21
CA ASP A 71 4.87 -5.50 5.99
C ASP A 71 5.83 -4.52 5.29
N GLY A 72 6.47 -3.65 6.07
CA GLY A 72 7.42 -2.67 5.56
C GLY A 72 8.75 -3.32 5.18
N MET A 73 9.37 -2.81 4.12
CA MET A 73 10.68 -3.30 3.66
C MET A 73 11.71 -2.18 3.71
N TYR A 74 12.81 -2.38 4.44
CA TYR A 74 13.98 -1.49 4.47
C TYR A 74 15.28 -2.19 4.06
N ILE A 75 15.24 -3.50 3.89
CA ILE A 75 16.40 -4.33 3.56
C ILE A 75 15.96 -5.53 2.72
N GLY A 76 16.75 -5.86 1.71
CA GLY A 76 16.49 -6.98 0.82
C GLY A 76 16.95 -8.34 1.40
N ASN A 77 16.67 -9.42 0.66
CA ASN A 77 17.15 -10.74 0.99
C ASN A 77 18.68 -10.80 0.82
N ALA A 78 19.40 -11.23 1.88
CA ALA A 78 20.86 -11.33 1.90
C ALA A 78 21.42 -12.39 0.94
N ASP A 79 20.64 -13.43 0.64
CA ASP A 79 21.06 -14.53 -0.24
C ASP A 79 20.95 -14.18 -1.74
N LYS A 80 20.37 -13.02 -2.04
CA LYS A 80 20.19 -12.53 -3.42
C LYS A 80 21.01 -11.27 -3.65
N LYS A 81 21.74 -11.22 -4.77
CA LYS A 81 22.47 -10.03 -5.20
C LYS A 81 21.54 -9.04 -5.92
N ASN A 82 20.53 -8.56 -5.20
CA ASN A 82 19.55 -7.61 -5.72
C ASN A 82 19.88 -6.20 -5.22
N VAL A 83 19.68 -5.22 -6.10
CA VAL A 83 19.68 -3.79 -5.77
C VAL A 83 18.26 -3.26 -5.99
N TYR A 84 17.77 -2.48 -5.06
CA TYR A 84 16.47 -1.81 -5.15
C TYR A 84 16.73 -0.32 -5.36
N LEU A 85 16.26 0.20 -6.50
CA LEU A 85 16.39 1.62 -6.81
C LEU A 85 15.19 2.38 -6.27
N THR A 86 15.44 3.44 -5.52
CA THR A 86 14.43 4.37 -5.01
C THR A 86 14.82 5.80 -5.36
N PHE A 87 13.85 6.60 -5.74
CA PHE A 87 14.01 8.01 -6.06
C PHE A 87 13.01 8.82 -5.26
N ASP A 88 13.48 9.90 -4.65
CA ASP A 88 12.65 10.83 -3.89
C ASP A 88 12.42 12.09 -4.71
N GLU A 89 11.16 12.31 -5.17
CA GLU A 89 10.79 13.36 -6.11
C GLU A 89 9.97 14.45 -5.41
N GLY A 90 10.62 15.57 -5.15
CA GLY A 90 9.99 16.76 -4.55
C GLY A 90 9.46 17.75 -5.58
N TYR A 91 10.22 18.00 -6.63
CA TYR A 91 9.92 18.84 -7.79
C TYR A 91 10.69 18.36 -9.02
N GLU A 92 10.20 18.68 -10.22
CA GLU A 92 10.85 18.28 -11.47
C GLU A 92 11.97 19.27 -11.84
N ALA A 93 13.15 18.74 -12.07
CA ALA A 93 14.33 19.49 -12.50
C ALA A 93 14.74 19.23 -13.97
N GLY A 94 13.90 18.54 -14.74
CA GLY A 94 14.12 18.21 -16.15
C GLY A 94 14.92 16.94 -16.38
N TYR A 95 15.04 16.07 -15.37
CA TYR A 95 15.82 14.83 -15.46
C TYR A 95 14.99 13.55 -15.46
N THR A 96 13.78 13.59 -14.89
CA THR A 96 12.97 12.39 -14.68
C THR A 96 12.60 11.70 -15.99
N GLU A 97 12.31 12.45 -17.04
CA GLU A 97 11.98 11.85 -18.34
C GLU A 97 13.14 11.00 -18.89
N LYS A 98 14.37 11.55 -18.88
CA LYS A 98 15.57 10.83 -19.31
C LYS A 98 15.89 9.63 -18.43
N MET A 99 15.64 9.75 -17.12
CA MET A 99 15.83 8.66 -16.17
C MET A 99 14.88 7.50 -16.47
N LEU A 100 13.61 7.79 -16.75
CA LEU A 100 12.62 6.79 -17.17
C LEU A 100 13.03 6.13 -18.50
N ASP A 101 13.56 6.87 -19.46
CA ASP A 101 14.09 6.31 -20.70
C ASP A 101 15.18 5.26 -20.42
N VAL A 102 16.17 5.61 -19.60
CA VAL A 102 17.27 4.70 -19.24
C VAL A 102 16.76 3.45 -18.50
N LEU A 103 15.84 3.63 -17.56
CA LEU A 103 15.22 2.49 -16.83
C LEU A 103 14.49 1.55 -17.79
N LYS A 104 13.74 2.12 -18.74
CA LYS A 104 13.00 1.37 -19.74
C LYS A 104 13.94 0.61 -20.70
N GLU A 105 14.95 1.28 -21.23
CA GLU A 105 15.96 0.67 -22.13
C GLU A 105 16.68 -0.52 -21.48
N ASN A 106 16.92 -0.44 -20.16
CA ASN A 106 17.59 -1.50 -19.41
C ASN A 106 16.62 -2.50 -18.76
N ASN A 107 15.31 -2.36 -18.97
CA ASN A 107 14.25 -3.17 -18.35
C ASN A 107 14.37 -3.22 -16.82
N VAL A 108 14.72 -2.09 -16.21
CA VAL A 108 14.86 -1.93 -14.76
C VAL A 108 13.62 -1.25 -14.19
N LYS A 109 13.10 -1.78 -13.08
CA LYS A 109 12.01 -1.17 -12.33
C LYS A 109 12.56 -0.49 -11.08
N ALA A 110 11.90 0.61 -10.68
CA ALA A 110 12.28 1.40 -9.52
C ALA A 110 11.05 1.80 -8.71
N THR A 111 11.26 2.33 -7.52
CA THR A 111 10.23 2.98 -6.70
C THR A 111 10.47 4.48 -6.68
N PHE A 112 9.45 5.25 -7.00
CA PHE A 112 9.47 6.71 -6.94
C PHE A 112 8.60 7.17 -5.77
N PHE A 113 9.21 7.77 -4.76
CA PHE A 113 8.50 8.40 -3.66
C PHE A 113 8.26 9.87 -4.02
N ILE A 114 7.02 10.20 -4.36
CA ILE A 114 6.66 11.53 -4.86
C ILE A 114 5.92 12.36 -3.81
N THR A 115 6.13 13.68 -3.83
CA THR A 115 5.34 14.61 -3.04
C THR A 115 4.00 14.92 -3.71
N GLY A 116 3.03 15.45 -2.95
CA GLY A 116 1.79 15.95 -3.54
C GLY A 116 2.01 17.10 -4.52
N HIS A 117 3.05 17.92 -4.30
CA HIS A 117 3.44 18.96 -5.24
C HIS A 117 3.88 18.35 -6.58
N TYR A 118 4.78 17.35 -6.53
CA TYR A 118 5.28 16.68 -7.74
C TYR A 118 4.12 16.05 -8.55
N LEU A 119 3.21 15.33 -7.87
CA LEU A 119 2.05 14.75 -8.51
C LEU A 119 1.19 15.79 -9.25
N ASN A 120 0.88 16.89 -8.58
CA ASN A 120 0.00 17.94 -9.14
C ASN A 120 0.63 18.71 -10.31
N THR A 121 1.96 18.79 -10.36
CA THR A 121 2.67 19.56 -11.40
C THR A 121 3.22 18.71 -12.52
N ASN A 122 3.33 17.39 -12.34
CA ASN A 122 3.97 16.48 -13.28
C ASN A 122 3.15 15.18 -13.47
N GLU A 123 1.83 15.31 -13.56
CA GLU A 123 0.89 14.19 -13.66
C GLU A 123 1.25 13.22 -14.79
N GLU A 124 1.66 13.73 -15.96
CA GLU A 124 2.04 12.89 -17.10
C GLU A 124 3.30 12.05 -16.86
N LEU A 125 4.27 12.57 -16.11
CA LEU A 125 5.43 11.78 -15.70
C LEU A 125 5.05 10.69 -14.70
N VAL A 126 4.13 11.00 -13.79
CA VAL A 126 3.62 10.02 -12.82
C VAL A 126 2.84 8.91 -13.53
N LYS A 127 1.98 9.24 -14.48
CA LYS A 127 1.30 8.25 -15.33
C LYS A 127 2.30 7.40 -16.10
N ARG A 128 3.35 8.00 -16.62
CA ARG A 128 4.43 7.30 -17.31
C ARG A 128 5.14 6.31 -16.39
N MET A 129 5.47 6.71 -15.15
CA MET A 129 6.06 5.82 -14.14
C MET A 129 5.19 4.57 -13.92
N ILE A 130 3.88 4.76 -13.73
CA ILE A 130 2.94 3.67 -13.51
C ILE A 130 2.82 2.76 -14.74
N ASN A 131 2.64 3.34 -15.92
CA ASN A 131 2.47 2.60 -17.18
C ASN A 131 3.74 1.81 -17.56
N GLU A 132 4.91 2.29 -17.19
CA GLU A 132 6.18 1.59 -17.38
C GLU A 132 6.46 0.56 -16.27
N GLY A 133 5.55 0.39 -15.29
CA GLY A 133 5.59 -0.65 -14.26
C GLY A 133 6.51 -0.32 -13.08
N HIS A 134 6.76 0.95 -12.82
CA HIS A 134 7.42 1.41 -11.61
C HIS A 134 6.42 1.50 -10.45
N ILE A 135 6.93 1.48 -9.22
CA ILE A 135 6.12 1.71 -8.01
C ILE A 135 6.13 3.20 -7.71
N VAL A 136 4.95 3.78 -7.49
CA VAL A 136 4.80 5.15 -7.02
C VAL A 136 4.36 5.12 -5.56
N GLY A 137 5.15 5.73 -4.68
CA GLY A 137 4.93 5.80 -3.25
C GLY A 137 4.76 7.23 -2.75
N ASN A 138 4.18 7.37 -1.56
CA ASN A 138 3.96 8.65 -0.91
C ASN A 138 5.21 9.11 -0.14
N HIS A 139 5.71 10.31 -0.45
CA HIS A 139 6.86 10.92 0.23
C HIS A 139 6.48 11.83 1.41
N THR A 140 5.28 12.43 1.41
CA THR A 140 4.88 13.39 2.45
C THR A 140 3.39 13.32 2.80
N PRO A 141 3.01 13.71 4.07
CA PRO A 141 1.62 13.76 4.50
C PRO A 141 0.71 14.68 3.65
N LYS A 142 1.25 15.71 3.01
CA LYS A 142 0.47 16.58 2.11
C LYS A 142 -0.10 15.83 0.90
N PHE A 143 0.54 14.77 0.48
CA PHE A 143 0.06 13.90 -0.58
C PHE A 143 -1.26 13.20 -0.21
N LEU A 144 -1.34 12.64 1.01
CA LEU A 144 -2.56 11.99 1.51
C LEU A 144 -3.73 12.94 1.70
N MET A 145 -3.46 14.22 1.99
CA MET A 145 -4.50 15.23 2.20
C MET A 145 -5.11 15.72 0.89
N SER A 146 -4.51 15.47 -0.25
CA SER A 146 -5.04 15.88 -1.56
C SER A 146 -6.17 15.00 -2.09
N GLY A 147 -6.48 13.90 -1.41
CA GLY A 147 -7.58 12.99 -1.80
C GLY A 147 -7.36 12.28 -3.14
N ILE A 148 -6.14 12.30 -3.66
CA ILE A 148 -5.84 11.64 -4.94
C ILE A 148 -5.67 10.14 -4.71
N ASN A 149 -6.55 9.38 -5.32
CA ASN A 149 -6.47 7.92 -5.37
C ASN A 149 -5.55 7.53 -6.52
N ILE A 150 -4.35 7.03 -6.21
CA ILE A 150 -3.37 6.58 -7.23
C ILE A 150 -3.96 5.49 -8.15
N GLY A 151 -5.00 4.78 -7.71
CA GLY A 151 -5.71 3.79 -8.51
C GLY A 151 -6.62 4.39 -9.60
N GLU A 152 -6.80 5.72 -9.63
CA GLU A 152 -7.64 6.43 -10.62
C GLU A 152 -6.80 7.23 -11.65
N ILE A 153 -5.46 7.25 -11.51
CA ILE A 153 -4.53 7.80 -12.47
C ILE A 153 -4.12 6.66 -13.43
#